data_65d83bcf1d2ff2a4a9651491e19604bc
#
_entry.id   65d83bcf1d2ff2a4a9651491e19604bc
#
_cell.length_a   1.000
_cell.length_b   1.000
_cell.length_c   1.000
_cell.angle_alpha   90.00
_cell.angle_beta   90.00
_cell.angle_gamma   90.00
#
_symmetry.space_group_name_H-M   'P 1'
#
loop_
_entity.id
_entity.type
_entity.pdbx_description
1 polymer ?
#
loop_
_entity_poly.entity_id
_entity_poly.type
_entity_poly.pdbx_seq_one_letter_code
_entity_poly.pdbx_strand_id
1 'polypeptide(L)'
;TFHSHYLGYGTGYLEMSMLYGITELDFGAGTNICFLEDDAYEKFDALPEQYTKSGYRAEMLHGYNDSLYNRTVTYPRLGFSDLLFSADIQALDFPWEGGIYGGYYMRDSYFFQAMLDRMEDINSSGERAFLYGITMENHQPFDPEKFNYECQIGVTSESLGEEDMAIVRVMLEGITRADQALGDLTDALWESEEPTIVVFFGDHRPNLFMTDGDTVYTKLGLCPDNDTVGWTPEEISDLYSTDYLIWANDAALLQGQAGTRRDSSITAIGPQLLELTGQPVTRYWALLEKVSQVCLTNTELYFVDGTGTPSAGVEEAALSDEARELLQLREDVLYDAMYGQQYITAEMNEPVQ
;
A
#
# COMPACT_ATOMS: atom_id res chain seq x y z
N THR A 1 7.85 5.98 10.01
CA THR A 1 8.13 5.99 8.55
C THR A 1 7.59 4.72 7.92
N PHE A 2 7.07 4.82 6.72
CA PHE A 2 6.62 3.69 5.92
C PHE A 2 7.43 3.62 4.63
N HIS A 3 8.29 2.59 4.52
CA HIS A 3 9.20 2.45 3.40
C HIS A 3 8.49 1.82 2.20
N SER A 4 8.51 2.53 1.08
CA SER A 4 7.98 2.12 -0.21
C SER A 4 9.12 1.68 -1.14
N HIS A 5 8.79 0.96 -2.21
CA HIS A 5 9.78 0.55 -3.21
C HIS A 5 9.90 1.55 -4.36
N TYR A 6 8.98 2.52 -4.46
CA TYR A 6 8.86 3.39 -5.63
C TYR A 6 8.63 4.86 -5.25
N LEU A 7 8.97 5.73 -6.16
CA LEU A 7 8.67 7.17 -6.13
C LEU A 7 7.89 7.53 -7.40
N GLY A 8 6.66 8.04 -7.25
CA GLY A 8 5.87 8.58 -8.35
C GLY A 8 5.15 7.57 -9.25
N TYR A 9 5.30 6.26 -8.98
CA TYR A 9 4.66 5.18 -9.73
C TYR A 9 4.71 3.87 -8.94
N GLY A 10 4.14 2.80 -9.51
CA GLY A 10 4.36 1.45 -8.98
C GLY A 10 3.24 0.91 -8.10
N THR A 11 2.09 1.58 -7.99
CA THR A 11 0.96 1.16 -7.16
C THR A 11 0.64 -0.33 -7.26
N GLY A 12 0.49 -0.88 -8.47
CA GLY A 12 0.19 -2.30 -8.65
C GLY A 12 1.30 -3.25 -8.18
N TYR A 13 2.57 -2.83 -8.27
CA TYR A 13 3.70 -3.60 -7.73
C TYR A 13 3.67 -3.63 -6.20
N LEU A 14 3.33 -2.48 -5.58
CA LEU A 14 3.19 -2.37 -4.13
C LEU A 14 1.99 -3.17 -3.63
N GLU A 15 0.89 -3.21 -4.40
CA GLU A 15 -0.26 -4.07 -4.13
C GLU A 15 0.16 -5.55 -4.09
N MET A 16 0.95 -6.04 -5.06
CA MET A 16 1.48 -7.40 -5.05
C MET A 16 2.42 -7.66 -3.87
N SER A 17 3.23 -6.68 -3.51
CA SER A 17 4.13 -6.79 -2.34
C SER A 17 3.36 -6.95 -1.04
N MET A 18 2.26 -6.22 -0.86
CA MET A 18 1.42 -6.29 0.33
C MET A 18 0.52 -7.54 0.35
N LEU A 19 -0.15 -7.82 -0.77
CA LEU A 19 -1.18 -8.86 -0.85
C LEU A 19 -0.62 -10.26 -1.03
N TYR A 20 0.60 -10.38 -1.60
CA TYR A 20 1.19 -11.67 -1.94
C TYR A 20 2.65 -11.85 -1.48
N GLY A 21 3.29 -10.78 -0.99
CA GLY A 21 4.65 -10.85 -0.44
C GLY A 21 5.77 -10.96 -1.48
N ILE A 22 5.50 -10.69 -2.76
CA ILE A 22 6.49 -10.71 -3.85
C ILE A 22 6.90 -9.29 -4.24
N THR A 23 8.12 -9.14 -4.73
CA THR A 23 8.66 -7.88 -5.24
C THR A 23 9.23 -8.06 -6.65
N GLU A 24 9.51 -6.96 -7.34
CA GLU A 24 10.15 -7.01 -8.66
C GLU A 24 11.52 -7.67 -8.62
N LEU A 25 12.28 -7.50 -7.53
CA LEU A 25 13.59 -8.14 -7.35
C LEU A 25 13.52 -9.67 -7.40
N ASP A 26 12.44 -10.27 -6.97
CA ASP A 26 12.27 -11.72 -6.95
C ASP A 26 12.23 -12.34 -8.37
N PHE A 27 11.95 -11.51 -9.37
CA PHE A 27 11.81 -11.92 -10.78
C PHE A 27 12.84 -11.28 -11.71
N GLY A 28 13.68 -10.39 -11.19
CA GLY A 28 14.67 -9.61 -11.92
C GLY A 28 14.14 -8.33 -12.51
N ALA A 29 15.05 -7.40 -12.73
CA ALA A 29 14.78 -6.04 -13.18
C ALA A 29 13.84 -5.97 -14.39
N GLY A 30 12.85 -5.09 -14.31
CA GLY A 30 11.89 -4.82 -15.39
C GLY A 30 10.81 -5.89 -15.56
N THR A 31 10.72 -6.89 -14.67
CA THR A 31 9.63 -7.86 -14.70
C THR A 31 8.36 -7.22 -14.17
N ASN A 32 7.29 -7.25 -14.96
CA ASN A 32 5.99 -6.75 -14.51
C ASN A 32 5.26 -7.81 -13.68
N ILE A 33 5.40 -7.74 -12.35
CA ILE A 33 4.81 -8.70 -11.42
C ILE A 33 3.27 -8.69 -11.35
N CYS A 34 2.61 -7.74 -12.01
CA CYS A 34 1.16 -7.75 -12.20
C CYS A 34 0.72 -8.59 -13.41
N PHE A 35 1.66 -9.08 -14.23
CA PHE A 35 1.43 -9.83 -15.45
C PHE A 35 2.25 -11.11 -15.53
N LEU A 36 2.49 -11.76 -14.41
CA LEU A 36 3.08 -13.10 -14.36
C LEU A 36 2.11 -14.14 -14.94
N GLU A 37 2.61 -15.33 -15.20
CA GLU A 37 1.75 -16.47 -15.56
C GLU A 37 0.75 -16.75 -14.43
N ASP A 38 -0.44 -17.17 -14.77
CA ASP A 38 -1.57 -17.30 -13.84
C ASP A 38 -1.25 -18.15 -12.61
N ASP A 39 -0.50 -19.24 -12.79
CA ASP A 39 -0.14 -20.14 -11.71
C ASP A 39 0.90 -19.56 -10.73
N ALA A 40 1.57 -18.46 -11.07
CA ALA A 40 2.48 -17.78 -10.16
C ALA A 40 1.73 -17.17 -8.95
N TYR A 41 0.48 -16.76 -9.14
CA TYR A 41 -0.34 -16.20 -8.06
C TYR A 41 -1.03 -17.27 -7.18
N GLU A 42 -0.84 -18.54 -7.47
CA GLU A 42 -1.44 -19.67 -6.77
C GLU A 42 -0.40 -20.50 -6.00
N LYS A 43 0.84 -20.06 -5.93
CA LYS A 43 1.91 -20.80 -5.23
C LYS A 43 1.79 -20.70 -3.72
N PHE A 44 1.41 -19.55 -3.22
CA PHE A 44 1.21 -19.28 -1.80
C PHE A 44 -0.18 -18.71 -1.56
N ASP A 45 -0.74 -18.99 -0.40
CA ASP A 45 -1.98 -18.38 0.05
C ASP A 45 -1.77 -16.87 0.20
N ALA A 46 -2.43 -16.06 -0.62
CA ALA A 46 -2.36 -14.61 -0.55
C ALA A 46 -3.05 -14.05 0.71
N LEU A 47 -2.77 -12.80 1.07
CA LEU A 47 -3.37 -12.17 2.25
C LEU A 47 -4.92 -12.23 2.24
N PRO A 48 -5.63 -11.87 1.15
CA PRO A 48 -7.08 -12.02 1.11
C PRO A 48 -7.54 -13.47 1.27
N GLU A 49 -6.77 -14.43 0.73
CA GLU A 49 -7.09 -15.85 0.86
C GLU A 49 -6.95 -16.36 2.31
N GLN A 50 -5.99 -15.84 3.11
CA GLN A 50 -5.90 -16.14 4.53
C GLN A 50 -7.20 -15.74 5.25
N TYR A 51 -7.77 -14.59 4.91
CA TYR A 51 -9.02 -14.12 5.49
C TYR A 51 -10.23 -14.92 4.99
N THR A 52 -10.31 -15.23 3.70
CA THR A 52 -11.44 -16.03 3.17
C THR A 52 -11.47 -17.45 3.74
N LYS A 53 -10.32 -18.09 3.93
CA LYS A 53 -10.19 -19.38 4.63
C LYS A 53 -10.63 -19.30 6.10
N SER A 54 -10.61 -18.12 6.69
CA SER A 54 -11.09 -17.83 8.06
C SER A 54 -12.55 -17.35 8.10
N GLY A 55 -13.27 -17.41 6.99
CA GLY A 55 -14.69 -17.07 6.89
C GLY A 55 -14.99 -15.58 6.72
N TYR A 56 -14.02 -14.80 6.21
CA TYR A 56 -14.26 -13.44 5.75
C TYR A 56 -14.67 -13.43 4.27
N ARG A 57 -15.44 -12.44 3.88
CA ARG A 57 -15.64 -12.09 2.49
C ARG A 57 -14.62 -11.00 2.13
N ALA A 58 -13.81 -11.27 1.12
CA ALA A 58 -12.79 -10.35 0.65
C ALA A 58 -13.27 -9.60 -0.60
N GLU A 59 -13.33 -8.26 -0.53
CA GLU A 59 -13.70 -7.41 -1.66
C GLU A 59 -12.63 -6.34 -1.89
N MET A 60 -12.38 -6.01 -3.17
CA MET A 60 -11.52 -4.91 -3.57
C MET A 60 -12.35 -3.79 -4.19
N LEU A 61 -12.09 -2.55 -3.76
CA LEU A 61 -12.67 -1.36 -4.34
C LEU A 61 -11.56 -0.49 -4.94
N HIS A 62 -11.78 0.03 -6.15
CA HIS A 62 -10.86 0.98 -6.79
C HIS A 62 -11.62 2.15 -7.39
N GLY A 63 -11.28 3.37 -6.96
CA GLY A 63 -11.91 4.62 -7.38
C GLY A 63 -11.66 5.02 -8.84
N TYR A 64 -11.18 4.09 -9.68
CA TYR A 64 -10.90 4.30 -11.10
C TYR A 64 -11.38 3.10 -11.93
N ASN A 65 -10.97 3.04 -13.21
CA ASN A 65 -11.36 1.96 -14.11
C ASN A 65 -10.47 0.70 -13.92
N ASP A 66 -10.87 -0.38 -14.57
CA ASP A 66 -10.25 -1.72 -14.48
C ASP A 66 -9.04 -1.93 -15.39
N SER A 67 -8.60 -0.90 -16.15
CA SER A 67 -7.67 -1.06 -17.27
C SER A 67 -6.19 -1.23 -16.88
N LEU A 68 -5.84 -0.95 -15.60
CA LEU A 68 -4.44 -0.96 -15.15
C LEU A 68 -4.13 -2.17 -14.27
N TYR A 69 -2.86 -2.60 -14.33
CA TYR A 69 -2.24 -3.60 -13.45
C TYR A 69 -2.91 -4.99 -13.45
N ASN A 70 -3.69 -5.32 -14.50
CA ASN A 70 -4.28 -6.66 -14.67
C ASN A 70 -5.13 -7.16 -13.49
N ARG A 71 -5.68 -6.24 -12.66
CA ARG A 71 -6.40 -6.58 -11.43
C ARG A 71 -7.58 -7.52 -11.63
N THR A 72 -8.29 -7.39 -12.74
CA THR A 72 -9.43 -8.27 -13.08
C THR A 72 -9.04 -9.74 -13.27
N VAL A 73 -7.77 -10.03 -13.55
CA VAL A 73 -7.21 -11.38 -13.71
C VAL A 73 -6.51 -11.84 -12.43
N THR A 74 -5.68 -10.98 -11.84
CA THR A 74 -4.83 -11.37 -10.71
C THR A 74 -5.59 -11.44 -9.38
N TYR A 75 -6.47 -10.48 -9.09
CA TYR A 75 -7.10 -10.37 -7.78
C TYR A 75 -8.06 -11.51 -7.40
N PRO A 76 -8.87 -12.07 -8.34
CA PRO A 76 -9.62 -13.30 -8.03
C PRO A 76 -8.72 -14.47 -7.62
N ARG A 77 -7.49 -14.54 -8.15
CA ARG A 77 -6.50 -15.57 -7.77
C ARG A 77 -5.88 -15.33 -6.39
N LEU A 78 -5.85 -14.07 -5.96
CA LEU A 78 -5.43 -13.71 -4.61
C LEU A 78 -6.52 -13.92 -3.55
N GLY A 79 -7.72 -14.38 -3.96
CA GLY A 79 -8.82 -14.72 -3.04
C GLY A 79 -9.87 -13.63 -2.86
N PHE A 80 -9.88 -12.56 -3.64
CA PHE A 80 -10.99 -11.60 -3.67
C PHE A 80 -12.21 -12.20 -4.37
N SER A 81 -13.37 -12.11 -3.72
CA SER A 81 -14.65 -12.57 -4.28
C SER A 81 -15.29 -11.57 -5.22
N ASP A 82 -15.11 -10.28 -4.93
CA ASP A 82 -15.70 -9.19 -5.69
C ASP A 82 -14.69 -8.07 -5.92
N LEU A 83 -14.74 -7.49 -7.11
CA LEU A 83 -13.92 -6.35 -7.53
C LEU A 83 -14.86 -5.23 -7.98
N LEU A 84 -14.87 -4.12 -7.25
CA LEU A 84 -15.69 -2.96 -7.56
C LEU A 84 -14.80 -1.83 -8.07
N PHE A 85 -14.97 -1.49 -9.34
CA PHE A 85 -14.32 -0.33 -9.96
C PHE A 85 -15.25 0.90 -9.92
N SER A 86 -14.78 2.03 -10.40
CA SER A 86 -15.50 3.30 -10.29
C SER A 86 -16.96 3.24 -10.80
N ALA A 87 -17.24 2.47 -11.85
CA ALA A 87 -18.61 2.31 -12.38
C ALA A 87 -19.50 1.47 -11.44
N ASP A 88 -18.95 0.44 -10.84
CA ASP A 88 -19.65 -0.42 -9.89
C ASP A 88 -19.93 0.34 -8.59
N ILE A 89 -18.92 1.09 -8.09
CA ILE A 89 -19.04 1.94 -6.90
C ILE A 89 -20.14 3.01 -7.09
N GLN A 90 -20.22 3.62 -8.27
CA GLN A 90 -21.29 4.59 -8.57
C GLN A 90 -22.68 3.97 -8.69
N ALA A 91 -22.77 2.68 -8.93
CA ALA A 91 -24.04 1.95 -9.02
C ALA A 91 -24.56 1.48 -7.66
N LEU A 92 -23.79 1.62 -6.59
CA LEU A 92 -24.22 1.34 -5.22
C LEU A 92 -25.31 2.34 -4.80
N ASP A 93 -26.27 1.87 -4.04
CA ASP A 93 -27.44 2.66 -3.59
C ASP A 93 -27.34 2.96 -2.09
N PHE A 94 -26.55 3.96 -1.75
CA PHE A 94 -26.42 4.47 -0.39
C PHE A 94 -26.70 5.99 -0.32
N PRO A 95 -27.13 6.50 0.84
CA PRO A 95 -27.35 7.94 1.01
C PRO A 95 -26.06 8.74 0.81
N TRP A 96 -26.08 9.67 -0.14
CA TRP A 96 -24.95 10.55 -0.41
C TRP A 96 -25.44 11.95 -0.80
N GLU A 97 -24.93 12.96 -0.08
CA GLU A 97 -25.15 14.35 -0.40
C GLU A 97 -23.84 14.98 -0.88
N GLY A 98 -23.76 15.33 -2.13
CA GLY A 98 -22.57 15.94 -2.72
C GLY A 98 -22.20 15.39 -4.08
N GLY A 99 -21.06 15.83 -4.61
CA GLY A 99 -20.54 15.33 -5.89
C GLY A 99 -19.74 14.04 -5.68
N ILE A 100 -19.90 13.07 -6.58
CA ILE A 100 -19.08 11.84 -6.60
C ILE A 100 -17.65 12.16 -6.96
N TYR A 101 -17.44 13.10 -7.89
CA TYR A 101 -16.13 13.51 -8.38
C TYR A 101 -15.73 14.88 -7.83
N GLY A 102 -14.48 14.99 -7.38
CA GLY A 102 -13.84 16.24 -6.94
C GLY A 102 -13.16 17.02 -8.07
N GLY A 103 -13.34 16.54 -9.30
CA GLY A 103 -12.68 17.02 -10.51
C GLY A 103 -12.32 15.81 -11.39
N TYR A 104 -11.04 15.52 -11.59
CA TYR A 104 -10.60 14.39 -12.43
C TYR A 104 -10.94 13.02 -11.84
N TYR A 105 -10.98 12.91 -10.52
CA TYR A 105 -11.12 11.64 -9.81
C TYR A 105 -12.30 11.63 -8.84
N MET A 106 -12.71 10.40 -8.48
CA MET A 106 -13.68 10.14 -7.43
C MET A 106 -13.16 10.69 -6.10
N ARG A 107 -14.04 11.35 -5.33
CA ARG A 107 -13.71 11.85 -3.98
C ARG A 107 -13.44 10.72 -3.02
N ASP A 108 -12.41 10.87 -2.20
CA ASP A 108 -12.09 9.88 -1.16
C ASP A 108 -13.24 9.76 -0.15
N SER A 109 -13.95 10.86 0.16
CA SER A 109 -15.13 10.84 1.03
C SER A 109 -16.26 9.98 0.47
N TYR A 110 -16.54 10.03 -0.85
CA TYR A 110 -17.52 9.17 -1.48
C TYR A 110 -17.05 7.71 -1.52
N PHE A 111 -15.79 7.49 -1.82
CA PHE A 111 -15.16 6.18 -1.87
C PHE A 111 -15.21 5.47 -0.51
N PHE A 112 -14.89 6.17 0.58
CA PHE A 112 -14.96 5.60 1.93
C PHE A 112 -16.41 5.34 2.38
N GLN A 113 -17.38 6.17 1.96
CA GLN A 113 -18.77 5.85 2.20
C GLN A 113 -19.21 4.57 1.48
N ALA A 114 -18.72 4.34 0.25
CA ALA A 114 -18.97 3.09 -0.45
C ALA A 114 -18.33 1.88 0.26
N MET A 115 -17.14 2.04 0.84
CA MET A 115 -16.54 0.99 1.67
C MET A 115 -17.36 0.68 2.93
N LEU A 116 -17.88 1.71 3.60
CA LEU A 116 -18.78 1.52 4.76
C LEU A 116 -20.06 0.78 4.38
N ASP A 117 -20.69 1.15 3.26
CA ASP A 117 -21.88 0.50 2.72
C ASP A 117 -21.61 -1.00 2.41
N ARG A 118 -20.48 -1.31 1.76
CA ARG A 118 -20.09 -2.71 1.49
C ARG A 118 -19.82 -3.50 2.77
N MET A 119 -19.17 -2.87 3.75
CA MET A 119 -18.93 -3.49 5.06
C MET A 119 -20.25 -3.84 5.76
N GLU A 120 -21.22 -2.90 5.76
CA GLU A 120 -22.54 -3.12 6.34
C GLU A 120 -23.31 -4.25 5.64
N ASP A 121 -23.29 -4.29 4.31
CA ASP A 121 -23.91 -5.35 3.51
C ASP A 121 -23.34 -6.72 3.86
N ILE A 122 -22.00 -6.84 3.92
CA ILE A 122 -21.31 -8.09 4.24
C ILE A 122 -21.67 -8.53 5.67
N ASN A 123 -21.55 -7.63 6.64
CA ASN A 123 -21.84 -7.92 8.04
C ASN A 123 -23.33 -8.31 8.25
N SER A 124 -24.24 -7.64 7.53
CA SER A 124 -25.67 -7.97 7.55
C SER A 124 -25.98 -9.36 6.99
N SER A 125 -25.14 -9.91 6.13
CA SER A 125 -25.24 -11.28 5.66
C SER A 125 -24.73 -12.32 6.68
N GLY A 126 -24.11 -11.86 7.77
CA GLY A 126 -23.50 -12.70 8.81
C GLY A 126 -22.06 -13.12 8.52
N GLU A 127 -21.43 -12.51 7.52
CA GLU A 127 -20.02 -12.67 7.18
C GLU A 127 -19.20 -11.53 7.79
N ARG A 128 -17.89 -11.68 7.89
CA ARG A 128 -16.95 -10.63 8.26
C ARG A 128 -16.31 -10.06 7.01
N ALA A 129 -16.05 -8.77 6.98
CA ALA A 129 -15.48 -8.10 5.81
C ALA A 129 -13.94 -8.01 5.89
N PHE A 130 -13.26 -8.34 4.78
CA PHE A 130 -11.91 -7.90 4.46
C PHE A 130 -12.01 -7.00 3.23
N LEU A 131 -11.85 -5.69 3.42
CA LEU A 131 -11.98 -4.72 2.33
C LEU A 131 -10.61 -4.13 2.00
N TYR A 132 -10.25 -4.12 0.73
CA TYR A 132 -9.06 -3.49 0.20
C TYR A 132 -9.44 -2.32 -0.71
N GLY A 133 -9.16 -1.09 -0.28
CA GLY A 133 -9.53 0.13 -0.98
C GLY A 133 -8.33 0.84 -1.60
N ILE A 134 -8.48 1.28 -2.87
CA ILE A 134 -7.48 2.06 -3.61
C ILE A 134 -8.14 3.37 -4.03
N THR A 135 -7.81 4.46 -3.34
CA THR A 135 -8.35 5.80 -3.63
C THR A 135 -7.65 6.45 -4.82
N MET A 136 -8.23 7.54 -5.33
CA MET A 136 -7.69 8.23 -6.51
C MET A 136 -7.69 9.76 -6.40
N GLU A 137 -8.39 10.39 -5.44
CA GLU A 137 -8.57 11.84 -5.43
C GLU A 137 -7.23 12.59 -5.43
N ASN A 138 -6.23 12.07 -4.71
CA ASN A 138 -4.91 12.68 -4.66
C ASN A 138 -3.89 12.11 -5.67
N HIS A 139 -4.31 11.29 -6.63
CA HIS A 139 -3.44 10.82 -7.71
C HIS A 139 -3.05 11.97 -8.66
N GLN A 140 -1.83 11.95 -9.20
CA GLN A 140 -1.39 12.90 -10.24
C GLN A 140 -2.32 12.87 -11.49
N PRO A 141 -2.38 13.92 -12.34
CA PRO A 141 -1.58 15.13 -12.30
C PRO A 141 -2.05 16.15 -11.25
N PHE A 142 -1.17 17.06 -10.87
CA PHE A 142 -1.46 18.14 -9.92
C PHE A 142 -1.55 19.51 -10.60
N ASP A 143 -2.16 19.55 -11.77
CA ASP A 143 -2.39 20.84 -12.44
C ASP A 143 -3.47 21.68 -11.71
N PRO A 144 -3.48 23.01 -11.89
CA PRO A 144 -4.41 23.91 -11.19
C PRO A 144 -5.89 23.65 -11.49
N GLU A 145 -6.21 22.92 -12.56
CA GLU A 145 -7.57 22.60 -13.01
C GLU A 145 -8.05 21.24 -12.51
N LYS A 146 -7.20 20.53 -11.75
CA LYS A 146 -7.52 19.18 -11.24
C LYS A 146 -8.85 19.12 -10.51
N PHE A 147 -9.11 20.08 -9.62
CA PHE A 147 -10.31 20.12 -8.81
C PHE A 147 -11.39 21.01 -9.43
N ASN A 148 -12.66 20.65 -9.27
CA ASN A 148 -13.81 21.43 -9.71
C ASN A 148 -14.28 22.46 -8.66
N TYR A 149 -13.41 22.78 -7.70
CA TYR A 149 -13.60 23.78 -6.65
C TYR A 149 -12.29 24.54 -6.40
N GLU A 150 -12.37 25.65 -5.69
CA GLU A 150 -11.21 26.48 -5.35
C GLU A 150 -10.43 25.84 -4.20
N CYS A 151 -9.10 25.63 -4.40
CA CYS A 151 -8.20 25.19 -3.35
C CYS A 151 -8.12 26.21 -2.22
N GLN A 152 -8.22 25.77 -0.98
CA GLN A 152 -8.21 26.61 0.21
C GLN A 152 -6.81 26.72 0.85
N ILE A 153 -5.90 25.84 0.50
CA ILE A 153 -4.53 25.79 1.06
C ILE A 153 -3.70 26.92 0.50
N GLY A 154 -3.04 27.68 1.38
CA GLY A 154 -2.03 28.66 1.02
C GLY A 154 -0.63 28.03 0.95
N VAL A 155 0.14 28.35 -0.10
CA VAL A 155 1.54 27.93 -0.25
C VAL A 155 2.42 29.14 -0.40
N THR A 156 3.53 29.20 0.35
CA THR A 156 4.58 30.21 0.22
C THR A 156 5.93 29.52 0.19
N SER A 157 6.82 29.94 -0.71
CA SER A 157 8.17 29.40 -0.83
C SER A 157 9.11 30.47 -1.39
N GLU A 158 10.37 30.47 -0.95
CA GLU A 158 11.43 31.27 -1.55
C GLU A 158 12.09 30.56 -2.74
N SER A 159 11.93 29.25 -2.85
CA SER A 159 12.55 28.40 -3.88
C SER A 159 11.65 28.10 -5.08
N LEU A 160 10.34 28.29 -4.94
CA LEU A 160 9.33 27.93 -5.97
C LEU A 160 8.72 29.20 -6.57
N GLY A 161 8.56 29.22 -7.88
CA GLY A 161 7.79 30.25 -8.60
C GLY A 161 6.27 30.13 -8.36
N GLU A 162 5.49 31.11 -8.81
CA GLU A 162 4.03 31.11 -8.63
C GLU A 162 3.33 29.90 -9.27
N GLU A 163 3.78 29.50 -10.48
CA GLU A 163 3.23 28.34 -11.19
C GLU A 163 3.55 27.03 -10.46
N ASP A 164 4.79 26.88 -9.97
CA ASP A 164 5.19 25.72 -9.19
C ASP A 164 4.44 25.64 -7.84
N MET A 165 4.25 26.78 -7.17
CA MET A 165 3.44 26.86 -5.95
C MET A 165 1.98 26.49 -6.21
N ALA A 166 1.43 26.73 -7.40
CA ALA A 166 0.09 26.31 -7.76
C ALA A 166 -0.02 24.77 -7.84
N ILE A 167 0.98 24.10 -8.40
CA ILE A 167 1.06 22.62 -8.43
C ILE A 167 1.13 22.05 -7.01
N VAL A 168 2.02 22.58 -6.19
CA VAL A 168 2.15 22.14 -4.78
C VAL A 168 0.87 22.37 -3.99
N ARG A 169 0.18 23.50 -4.24
CA ARG A 169 -1.12 23.80 -3.62
C ARG A 169 -2.16 22.72 -3.92
N VAL A 170 -2.25 22.27 -5.18
CA VAL A 170 -3.19 21.23 -5.59
C VAL A 170 -2.88 19.91 -4.87
N MET A 171 -1.61 19.52 -4.76
CA MET A 171 -1.20 18.34 -4.03
C MET A 171 -1.59 18.43 -2.54
N LEU A 172 -1.27 19.54 -1.89
CA LEU A 172 -1.57 19.75 -0.47
C LEU A 172 -3.08 19.81 -0.18
N GLU A 173 -3.87 20.41 -1.11
CA GLU A 173 -5.32 20.38 -1.02
C GLU A 173 -5.85 18.94 -1.06
N GLY A 174 -5.32 18.10 -1.96
CA GLY A 174 -5.69 16.68 -2.05
C GLY A 174 -5.36 15.91 -0.76
N ILE A 175 -4.16 16.11 -0.20
CA ILE A 175 -3.77 15.49 1.08
C ILE A 175 -4.72 15.94 2.22
N THR A 176 -5.05 17.22 2.29
CA THR A 176 -5.95 17.75 3.33
C THR A 176 -7.35 17.13 3.23
N ARG A 177 -7.83 16.89 2.01
CA ARG A 177 -9.13 16.23 1.80
C ARG A 177 -9.10 14.74 2.10
N ALA A 178 -8.01 14.07 1.76
CA ALA A 178 -7.81 12.67 2.12
C ALA A 178 -7.79 12.49 3.65
N ASP A 179 -7.09 13.40 4.37
CA ASP A 179 -7.06 13.42 5.83
C ASP A 179 -8.45 13.65 6.44
N GLN A 180 -9.21 14.61 5.89
CA GLN A 180 -10.59 14.84 6.32
C GLN A 180 -11.49 13.62 6.06
N ALA A 181 -11.40 13.02 4.88
CA ALA A 181 -12.18 11.84 4.54
C ALA A 181 -11.83 10.63 5.43
N LEU A 182 -10.55 10.47 5.79
CA LEU A 182 -10.11 9.45 6.74
C LEU A 182 -10.67 9.73 8.15
N GLY A 183 -10.72 11.00 8.57
CA GLY A 183 -11.35 11.41 9.82
C GLY A 183 -12.84 11.02 9.84
N ASP A 184 -13.59 11.37 8.79
CA ASP A 184 -15.02 11.02 8.66
C ASP A 184 -15.23 9.49 8.66
N LEU A 185 -14.36 8.72 8.01
CA LEU A 185 -14.37 7.25 8.03
C LEU A 185 -14.16 6.71 9.45
N THR A 186 -13.14 7.18 10.14
CA THR A 186 -12.83 6.71 11.51
C THR A 186 -13.90 7.12 12.51
N ASP A 187 -14.52 8.28 12.35
CA ASP A 187 -15.65 8.72 13.19
C ASP A 187 -16.87 7.81 12.98
N ALA A 188 -17.21 7.47 11.74
CA ALA A 188 -18.29 6.53 11.44
C ALA A 188 -18.04 5.13 12.01
N LEU A 189 -16.79 4.64 11.89
CA LEU A 189 -16.39 3.35 12.46
C LEU A 189 -16.35 3.37 13.99
N TRP A 190 -16.05 4.51 14.61
CA TRP A 190 -16.08 4.66 16.07
C TRP A 190 -17.48 4.51 16.65
N GLU A 191 -18.49 4.94 15.92
CA GLU A 191 -19.91 4.78 16.29
C GLU A 191 -20.45 3.36 16.00
N SER A 192 -19.70 2.54 15.25
CA SER A 192 -20.07 1.16 14.93
C SER A 192 -19.79 0.20 16.09
N GLU A 193 -20.66 -0.78 16.30
CA GLU A 193 -20.46 -1.87 17.25
C GLU A 193 -19.56 -2.99 16.69
N GLU A 194 -19.29 -2.98 15.38
CA GLU A 194 -18.47 -4.01 14.73
C GLU A 194 -16.97 -3.76 14.97
N PRO A 195 -16.24 -4.72 15.57
CA PRO A 195 -14.80 -4.60 15.79
C PRO A 195 -14.06 -4.42 14.46
N THR A 196 -13.42 -3.26 14.27
CA THR A 196 -12.81 -2.89 13.00
C THR A 196 -11.39 -2.40 13.19
N ILE A 197 -10.47 -2.89 12.33
CA ILE A 197 -9.11 -2.39 12.17
C ILE A 197 -9.00 -1.73 10.80
N VAL A 198 -8.47 -0.52 10.76
CA VAL A 198 -8.14 0.22 9.53
C VAL A 198 -6.63 0.31 9.40
N VAL A 199 -6.10 -0.10 8.26
CA VAL A 199 -4.72 0.18 7.84
C VAL A 199 -4.79 1.18 6.70
N PHE A 200 -4.26 2.38 6.94
CA PHE A 200 -4.21 3.45 5.94
C PHE A 200 -2.76 3.83 5.68
N PHE A 201 -2.36 3.90 4.43
CA PHE A 201 -0.98 4.24 4.04
C PHE A 201 -0.94 4.91 2.67
N GLY A 202 0.08 5.75 2.46
CA GLY A 202 0.45 6.17 1.13
C GLY A 202 1.32 5.09 0.47
N ASP A 203 0.97 4.66 -0.72
CA ASP A 203 1.74 3.67 -1.47
C ASP A 203 3.12 4.21 -1.87
N HIS A 204 3.18 5.42 -2.39
CA HIS A 204 4.42 6.15 -2.73
C HIS A 204 4.18 7.66 -2.73
N ARG A 205 5.25 8.46 -2.64
CA ARG A 205 5.15 9.90 -2.91
C ARG A 205 4.93 10.15 -4.39
N PRO A 206 4.25 11.25 -4.77
CA PRO A 206 4.06 11.60 -6.17
C PRO A 206 5.38 12.01 -6.82
N ASN A 207 5.50 11.77 -8.13
CA ASN A 207 6.55 12.35 -8.94
C ASN A 207 6.12 13.77 -9.34
N LEU A 208 6.42 14.76 -8.49
CA LEU A 208 5.88 16.10 -8.57
C LEU A 208 6.79 16.99 -9.46
N PHE A 209 6.59 16.90 -10.77
CA PHE A 209 7.29 17.73 -11.74
C PHE A 209 6.80 19.18 -11.72
N MET A 210 7.74 20.10 -11.79
CA MET A 210 7.53 21.53 -11.89
C MET A 210 7.48 21.98 -13.37
N THR A 211 7.20 23.27 -13.59
CA THR A 211 6.98 23.83 -14.94
C THR A 211 8.20 23.77 -15.85
N ASP A 212 9.39 23.73 -15.30
CA ASP A 212 10.66 23.61 -16.03
C ASP A 212 11.13 22.14 -16.23
N GLY A 213 10.34 21.17 -15.75
CA GLY A 213 10.66 19.75 -15.83
C GLY A 213 11.52 19.23 -14.68
N ASP A 214 11.90 20.10 -13.74
CA ASP A 214 12.51 19.71 -12.48
C ASP A 214 11.46 19.18 -11.50
N THR A 215 11.85 18.65 -10.33
CA THR A 215 10.91 18.22 -9.31
C THR A 215 10.86 19.18 -8.13
N VAL A 216 9.77 19.16 -7.38
CA VAL A 216 9.68 19.91 -6.12
C VAL A 216 10.80 19.51 -5.17
N TYR A 217 11.19 18.24 -5.17
CA TYR A 217 12.21 17.70 -4.29
C TYR A 217 13.57 18.32 -4.54
N THR A 218 13.97 18.42 -5.81
CA THR A 218 15.21 19.07 -6.22
C THR A 218 15.18 20.56 -5.91
N LYS A 219 14.10 21.28 -6.25
CA LYS A 219 13.97 22.71 -5.98
C LYS A 219 13.99 23.09 -4.51
N LEU A 220 13.50 22.19 -3.65
CA LEU A 220 13.55 22.35 -2.19
C LEU A 220 14.86 21.83 -1.57
N GLY A 221 15.76 21.26 -2.36
CA GLY A 221 17.03 20.74 -1.90
C GLY A 221 16.94 19.45 -1.08
N LEU A 222 15.89 18.66 -1.32
CA LEU A 222 15.69 17.34 -0.68
C LEU A 222 16.46 16.23 -1.40
N CYS A 223 16.86 16.46 -2.63
CA CYS A 223 17.76 15.61 -3.41
C CYS A 223 18.58 16.49 -4.37
N PRO A 224 19.75 16.00 -4.87
CA PRO A 224 20.66 16.81 -5.68
C PRO A 224 20.13 17.11 -7.10
N ASP A 225 19.41 16.17 -7.69
CA ASP A 225 18.87 16.24 -9.05
C ASP A 225 17.71 15.24 -9.23
N ASN A 226 17.27 14.99 -10.47
CA ASN A 226 16.18 14.06 -10.79
C ASN A 226 16.66 12.63 -11.14
N ASP A 227 17.96 12.35 -11.00
CA ASP A 227 18.55 11.03 -11.30
C ASP A 227 18.99 10.33 -10.02
N THR A 228 18.21 9.34 -9.61
CA THR A 228 18.45 8.57 -8.38
C THR A 228 19.79 7.85 -8.34
N VAL A 229 20.49 7.67 -9.46
CA VAL A 229 21.81 7.00 -9.53
C VAL A 229 22.87 7.74 -8.71
N GLY A 230 22.73 9.05 -8.53
CA GLY A 230 23.67 9.89 -7.76
C GLY A 230 23.25 10.12 -6.30
N TRP A 231 22.09 9.66 -5.88
CA TRP A 231 21.58 9.93 -4.54
C TRP A 231 22.22 9.03 -3.49
N THR A 232 22.35 9.55 -2.28
CA THR A 232 22.74 8.73 -1.13
C THR A 232 21.59 7.79 -0.71
N PRO A 233 21.87 6.69 -0.01
CA PRO A 233 20.82 5.81 0.52
C PRO A 233 19.82 6.55 1.42
N GLU A 234 20.25 7.56 2.17
CA GLU A 234 19.43 8.40 3.03
C GLU A 234 18.47 9.25 2.19
N GLU A 235 18.93 9.92 1.13
CA GLU A 235 18.10 10.71 0.21
C GLU A 235 17.04 9.83 -0.47
N ILE A 236 17.43 8.63 -0.90
CA ILE A 236 16.49 7.66 -1.48
C ILE A 236 15.46 7.23 -0.42
N SER A 237 15.91 6.81 0.75
CA SER A 237 15.04 6.36 1.83
C SER A 237 14.03 7.42 2.25
N ASP A 238 14.45 8.68 2.34
CA ASP A 238 13.57 9.79 2.69
C ASP A 238 12.48 10.03 1.63
N LEU A 239 12.84 10.00 0.34
CA LEU A 239 11.88 10.26 -0.74
C LEU A 239 11.03 9.03 -1.12
N TYR A 240 11.52 7.83 -0.86
CA TYR A 240 10.79 6.56 -1.04
C TYR A 240 10.01 6.15 0.21
N SER A 241 9.74 7.11 1.10
CA SER A 241 8.99 6.89 2.32
C SER A 241 7.70 7.69 2.35
N THR A 242 6.67 7.12 2.96
CA THR A 242 5.37 7.74 3.21
C THR A 242 5.00 7.61 4.69
N ASP A 243 3.76 7.94 5.02
CA ASP A 243 3.19 7.69 6.33
C ASP A 243 2.20 6.53 6.29
N TYR A 244 2.01 5.86 7.43
CA TYR A 244 0.98 4.88 7.62
C TYR A 244 0.34 4.99 9.01
N LEU A 245 -0.88 4.52 9.11
CA LEU A 245 -1.67 4.45 10.32
C LEU A 245 -2.30 3.06 10.43
N ILE A 246 -2.19 2.44 11.61
CA ILE A 246 -3.06 1.33 12.00
C ILE A 246 -3.95 1.86 13.12
N TRP A 247 -5.24 1.88 12.86
CA TRP A 247 -6.28 2.37 13.76
C TRP A 247 -7.31 1.28 14.02
N ALA A 248 -7.93 1.31 15.19
CA ALA A 248 -9.05 0.43 15.50
C ALA A 248 -10.09 1.17 16.35
N ASN A 249 -11.35 0.83 16.17
CA ASN A 249 -12.44 1.37 16.99
C ASN A 249 -12.49 0.79 18.41
N ASP A 250 -11.76 -0.28 18.68
CA ASP A 250 -11.48 -0.79 20.03
C ASP A 250 -9.96 -0.96 20.20
N ALA A 251 -9.39 -0.24 21.16
CA ALA A 251 -7.96 -0.29 21.46
C ALA A 251 -7.44 -1.71 21.83
N ALA A 252 -8.32 -2.59 22.29
CA ALA A 252 -7.98 -3.98 22.59
C ALA A 252 -7.56 -4.76 21.33
N LEU A 253 -8.09 -4.40 20.17
CA LEU A 253 -7.73 -5.02 18.89
C LEU A 253 -6.26 -4.74 18.50
N LEU A 254 -5.67 -3.67 19.01
CA LEU A 254 -4.27 -3.32 18.75
C LEU A 254 -3.28 -4.04 19.69
N GLN A 255 -3.75 -4.98 20.52
CA GLN A 255 -2.92 -5.85 21.36
C GLN A 255 -1.84 -5.13 22.18
N GLY A 256 -2.17 -3.94 22.71
CA GLY A 256 -1.26 -3.10 23.49
C GLY A 256 -0.30 -2.23 22.66
N GLN A 257 -0.42 -2.22 21.36
CA GLN A 257 0.40 -1.39 20.46
C GLN A 257 -0.17 0.02 20.23
N ALA A 258 -1.31 0.36 20.84
CA ALA A 258 -1.91 1.69 20.73
C ALA A 258 -0.94 2.79 21.17
N GLY A 259 -0.83 3.87 20.39
CA GLY A 259 0.05 5.01 20.63
C GLY A 259 1.53 4.74 20.34
N THR A 260 1.90 3.60 19.80
CA THR A 260 3.29 3.31 19.38
C THR A 260 3.62 3.99 18.05
N ARG A 261 4.90 4.27 17.86
CA ARG A 261 5.44 4.70 16.55
C ARG A 261 6.57 3.77 16.17
N ARG A 262 6.53 3.26 14.96
CA ARG A 262 7.60 2.39 14.43
C ARG A 262 7.74 2.59 12.92
N ASP A 263 8.89 2.24 12.40
CA ASP A 263 9.08 2.11 10.97
C ASP A 263 8.46 0.80 10.49
N SER A 264 7.93 0.80 9.28
CA SER A 264 7.32 -0.34 8.63
C SER A 264 7.54 -0.24 7.11
N SER A 265 7.04 -1.21 6.39
CA SER A 265 7.10 -1.23 4.93
C SER A 265 5.88 -1.93 4.34
N ILE A 266 5.73 -1.81 3.02
CA ILE A 266 4.63 -2.42 2.29
C ILE A 266 4.58 -3.95 2.47
N THR A 267 5.74 -4.61 2.54
CA THR A 267 5.84 -6.06 2.73
C THR A 267 5.54 -6.51 4.16
N ALA A 268 5.62 -5.59 5.13
CA ALA A 268 5.37 -5.87 6.55
C ALA A 268 3.89 -5.75 6.94
N ILE A 269 3.06 -5.07 6.14
CA ILE A 269 1.64 -4.82 6.47
C ILE A 269 0.84 -6.13 6.57
N GLY A 270 1.00 -7.04 5.61
CA GLY A 270 0.29 -8.32 5.63
C GLY A 270 0.55 -9.14 6.89
N PRO A 271 1.82 -9.42 7.25
CA PRO A 271 2.16 -10.09 8.52
C PRO A 271 1.61 -9.38 9.75
N GLN A 272 1.74 -8.05 9.84
CA GLN A 272 1.22 -7.26 10.98
C GLN A 272 -0.30 -7.38 11.11
N LEU A 273 -1.02 -7.37 10.00
CA LEU A 273 -2.47 -7.45 10.01
C LEU A 273 -2.95 -8.84 10.42
N LEU A 274 -2.29 -9.90 9.96
CA LEU A 274 -2.57 -11.28 10.37
C LEU A 274 -2.34 -11.47 11.89
N GLU A 275 -1.25 -10.93 12.44
CA GLU A 275 -0.97 -10.93 13.87
C GLU A 275 -2.08 -10.22 14.65
N LEU A 276 -2.39 -8.96 14.30
CA LEU A 276 -3.38 -8.13 15.00
C LEU A 276 -4.78 -8.77 15.00
N THR A 277 -5.17 -9.40 13.90
CA THR A 277 -6.49 -10.03 13.77
C THR A 277 -6.54 -11.48 14.27
N GLY A 278 -5.40 -12.02 14.73
CA GLY A 278 -5.30 -13.38 15.24
C GLY A 278 -5.65 -14.45 14.20
N GLN A 279 -5.40 -14.18 12.91
CA GLN A 279 -5.66 -15.13 11.86
C GLN A 279 -4.62 -16.26 11.87
N PRO A 280 -4.98 -17.47 11.44
CA PRO A 280 -4.01 -18.53 11.18
C PRO A 280 -2.94 -18.02 10.21
N VAL A 281 -1.66 -18.17 10.56
CA VAL A 281 -0.52 -17.70 9.75
C VAL A 281 0.11 -18.92 9.11
N THR A 282 0.21 -18.95 7.77
CA THR A 282 0.97 -19.98 7.07
C THR A 282 2.47 -19.80 7.29
N ARG A 283 3.26 -20.84 7.04
CA ARG A 283 4.73 -20.75 7.17
C ARG A 283 5.32 -19.70 6.25
N TYR A 284 4.73 -19.47 5.06
CA TYR A 284 5.13 -18.40 4.16
C TYR A 284 4.96 -17.02 4.81
N TRP A 285 3.78 -16.72 5.36
CA TRP A 285 3.53 -15.45 6.02
C TRP A 285 4.35 -15.28 7.31
N ALA A 286 4.62 -16.37 8.04
CA ALA A 286 5.52 -16.36 9.19
C ALA A 286 6.99 -16.11 8.77
N LEU A 287 7.41 -16.56 7.60
CA LEU A 287 8.72 -16.21 7.02
C LEU A 287 8.77 -14.73 6.67
N LEU A 288 7.74 -14.18 6.00
CA LEU A 288 7.66 -12.75 5.67
C LEU A 288 7.68 -11.87 6.93
N GLU A 289 7.00 -12.28 8.01
CA GLU A 289 7.06 -11.60 9.30
C GLU A 289 8.50 -11.51 9.83
N LYS A 290 9.21 -12.64 9.86
CA LYS A 290 10.61 -12.67 10.32
C LYS A 290 11.51 -11.82 9.43
N VAL A 291 11.32 -11.88 8.10
CA VAL A 291 12.06 -11.05 7.15
C VAL A 291 11.83 -9.57 7.43
N SER A 292 10.60 -9.14 7.72
CA SER A 292 10.29 -7.74 8.02
C SER A 292 10.98 -7.21 9.28
N GLN A 293 11.43 -8.08 10.18
CA GLN A 293 12.19 -7.70 11.38
C GLN A 293 13.66 -7.39 11.07
N VAL A 294 14.20 -7.87 9.95
CA VAL A 294 15.60 -7.67 9.55
C VAL A 294 15.75 -6.84 8.28
N CYS A 295 14.69 -6.71 7.50
CA CYS A 295 14.64 -5.96 6.25
C CYS A 295 13.28 -5.28 6.12
N LEU A 296 13.25 -3.96 6.14
CA LEU A 296 12.06 -3.18 5.85
C LEU A 296 11.85 -3.00 4.34
N THR A 297 12.94 -2.80 3.59
CA THR A 297 12.88 -2.60 2.14
C THR A 297 14.14 -3.14 1.49
N ASN A 298 13.97 -3.80 0.34
CA ASN A 298 15.05 -4.22 -0.54
C ASN A 298 14.64 -3.95 -1.99
N THR A 299 15.34 -3.04 -2.64
CA THR A 299 15.13 -2.65 -4.03
C THR A 299 16.46 -2.66 -4.80
N GLU A 300 16.43 -2.40 -6.10
CA GLU A 300 17.66 -2.22 -6.88
C GLU A 300 18.46 -0.97 -6.50
N LEU A 301 17.81 0.00 -5.85
CA LEU A 301 18.42 1.31 -5.54
C LEU A 301 18.96 1.38 -4.13
N TYR A 302 18.34 0.71 -3.18
CA TYR A 302 18.69 0.81 -1.77
C TYR A 302 18.10 -0.34 -0.95
N PHE A 303 18.67 -0.53 0.22
CA PHE A 303 18.21 -1.48 1.25
C PHE A 303 17.99 -0.73 2.56
N VAL A 304 16.95 -1.09 3.31
CA VAL A 304 16.70 -0.59 4.67
C VAL A 304 16.59 -1.78 5.61
N ASP A 305 17.46 -1.82 6.61
CA ASP A 305 17.44 -2.89 7.59
C ASP A 305 16.25 -2.79 8.57
N GLY A 306 16.07 -3.80 9.42
CA GLY A 306 15.00 -3.85 10.40
C GLY A 306 15.05 -2.75 11.48
N THR A 307 16.14 -1.98 11.56
CA THR A 307 16.28 -0.82 12.46
C THR A 307 15.94 0.52 11.77
N GLY A 308 15.63 0.49 10.47
CA GLY A 308 15.38 1.69 9.66
C GLY A 308 16.66 2.32 9.10
N THR A 309 17.80 1.63 9.14
CA THR A 309 19.06 2.16 8.62
C THR A 309 19.19 1.86 7.13
N PRO A 310 19.29 2.90 6.25
CA PRO A 310 19.47 2.71 4.82
C PRO A 310 20.93 2.37 4.46
N SER A 311 21.10 1.63 3.37
CA SER A 311 22.40 1.33 2.73
C SER A 311 22.20 1.20 1.22
N ALA A 312 23.29 1.26 0.44
CA ALA A 312 23.20 1.18 -1.02
C ALA A 312 22.78 -0.22 -1.53
N GLY A 313 22.81 -1.23 -0.67
CA GLY A 313 22.33 -2.57 -0.96
C GLY A 313 22.55 -3.51 0.22
N VAL A 314 22.00 -4.70 0.13
CA VAL A 314 22.08 -5.74 1.18
C VAL A 314 23.52 -6.12 1.54
N GLU A 315 24.45 -6.04 0.59
CA GLU A 315 25.88 -6.35 0.81
C GLU A 315 26.59 -5.32 1.71
N GLU A 316 26.16 -4.06 1.65
CA GLU A 316 26.71 -2.97 2.44
C GLU A 316 26.01 -2.82 3.81
N ALA A 317 24.87 -3.48 4.00
CA ALA A 317 24.14 -3.44 5.25
C ALA A 317 24.86 -4.22 6.37
N ALA A 318 24.80 -3.69 7.59
CA ALA A 318 25.40 -4.29 8.78
C ALA A 318 24.53 -5.44 9.35
N LEU A 319 24.22 -6.45 8.54
CA LEU A 319 23.38 -7.57 8.92
C LEU A 319 24.17 -8.67 9.66
N SER A 320 23.53 -9.33 10.61
CA SER A 320 24.05 -10.56 11.22
C SER A 320 24.01 -11.73 10.24
N ASP A 321 24.76 -12.79 10.54
CA ASP A 321 24.74 -14.01 9.72
C ASP A 321 23.33 -14.62 9.68
N GLU A 322 22.60 -14.62 10.82
CA GLU A 322 21.22 -15.11 10.88
C GLU A 322 20.26 -14.27 10.01
N ALA A 323 20.45 -12.95 9.97
CA ALA A 323 19.64 -12.09 9.10
C ALA A 323 19.89 -12.39 7.61
N ARG A 324 21.15 -12.59 7.22
CA ARG A 324 21.52 -12.97 5.85
C ARG A 324 20.96 -14.34 5.46
N GLU A 325 21.05 -15.34 6.37
CA GLU A 325 20.46 -16.66 6.16
C GLU A 325 18.94 -16.58 5.99
N LEU A 326 18.27 -15.70 6.73
CA LEU A 326 16.83 -15.51 6.64
C LEU A 326 16.40 -14.88 5.29
N LEU A 327 17.14 -13.87 4.82
CA LEU A 327 16.91 -13.29 3.50
C LEU A 327 17.14 -14.31 2.39
N GLN A 328 18.21 -15.09 2.48
CA GLN A 328 18.50 -16.16 1.53
C GLN A 328 17.42 -17.26 1.54
N LEU A 329 16.91 -17.62 2.73
CA LEU A 329 15.80 -18.57 2.82
C LEU A 329 14.56 -18.09 2.09
N ARG A 330 14.21 -16.79 2.21
CA ARG A 330 13.09 -16.21 1.46
C ARG A 330 13.31 -16.32 -0.05
N GLU A 331 14.50 -15.98 -0.52
CA GLU A 331 14.86 -16.10 -1.94
C GLU A 331 14.76 -17.55 -2.43
N ASP A 332 15.29 -18.51 -1.66
CA ASP A 332 15.24 -19.94 -2.00
C ASP A 332 13.78 -20.46 -2.05
N VAL A 333 12.92 -20.05 -1.11
CA VAL A 333 11.50 -20.39 -1.09
C VAL A 333 10.79 -19.87 -2.33
N LEU A 334 11.00 -18.61 -2.67
CA LEU A 334 10.41 -18.00 -3.87
C LEU A 334 10.96 -18.63 -5.15
N TYR A 335 12.26 -18.87 -5.21
CA TYR A 335 12.87 -19.54 -6.36
C TYR A 335 12.31 -20.94 -6.58
N ASP A 336 12.17 -21.76 -5.51
CA ASP A 336 11.61 -23.11 -5.62
C ASP A 336 10.15 -23.06 -6.08
N ALA A 337 9.35 -22.11 -5.57
CA ALA A 337 7.96 -21.97 -5.94
C ALA A 337 7.76 -21.51 -7.38
N MET A 338 8.54 -20.53 -7.84
CA MET A 338 8.34 -19.86 -9.14
C MET A 338 9.10 -20.53 -10.29
N TYR A 339 10.29 -21.05 -10.03
CA TYR A 339 11.20 -21.56 -11.07
C TYR A 339 11.70 -22.98 -10.79
N GLY A 340 11.58 -23.46 -9.56
CA GLY A 340 12.11 -24.74 -9.11
C GLY A 340 11.15 -25.90 -9.33
N GLN A 341 11.28 -26.92 -8.49
CA GLN A 341 10.48 -28.15 -8.53
C GLN A 341 9.31 -28.13 -7.55
N GLN A 342 9.10 -27.02 -6.84
CA GLN A 342 8.03 -26.80 -5.86
C GLN A 342 8.07 -27.83 -4.69
N TYR A 343 9.29 -28.18 -4.25
CA TYR A 343 9.46 -29.17 -3.20
C TYR A 343 8.88 -28.74 -1.84
N ILE A 344 8.95 -27.44 -1.52
CA ILE A 344 8.52 -26.89 -0.24
C ILE A 344 7.24 -26.05 -0.33
N THR A 345 6.71 -25.78 -1.53
CA THR A 345 5.58 -24.88 -1.74
C THR A 345 4.35 -25.31 -0.94
N ALA A 346 4.01 -26.62 -0.95
CA ALA A 346 2.89 -27.16 -0.18
C ALA A 346 3.08 -26.98 1.33
N GLU A 347 4.31 -27.20 1.82
CA GLU A 347 4.67 -27.04 3.24
C GLU A 347 4.57 -25.56 3.68
N MET A 348 4.94 -24.62 2.79
CA MET A 348 4.87 -23.19 3.08
C MET A 348 3.43 -22.66 3.21
N ASN A 349 2.45 -23.36 2.65
CA ASN A 349 1.03 -23.05 2.80
C ASN A 349 0.38 -23.73 4.05
N GLU A 350 1.14 -24.56 4.78
CA GLU A 350 0.63 -25.10 6.04
C GLU A 350 0.67 -24.05 7.15
N PRO A 351 -0.33 -24.02 8.05
CA PRO A 351 -0.33 -23.10 9.18
C PRO A 351 0.83 -23.41 10.15
N VAL A 352 1.36 -22.37 10.77
CA VAL A 352 2.31 -22.49 11.89
C VAL A 352 1.54 -23.05 13.10
N GLN A 353 2.09 -24.10 13.74
CA GLN A 353 1.50 -24.72 14.93
C GLN A 353 1.73 -23.90 16.20
#